data_db2c9f12bd8a4368023f8736ba882468
#
_entry.id   db2c9f12bd8a4368023f8736ba882468
#
_cell.length_a   1.000
_cell.length_b   1.000
_cell.length_c   1.000
_cell.angle_alpha   90.00
_cell.angle_beta   90.00
_cell.angle_gamma   90.00
#
_symmetry.space_group_name_H-M   'P 1'
#
loop_
_entity.id
_entity.type
_entity.pdbx_description
1 polymer ?
#
loop_
_entity_poly.entity_id
_entity_poly.type
_entity_poly.pdbx_seq_one_letter_code
_entity_poly.pdbx_strand_id
1 'polypeptide(L)'
;LHDKLESMLSTGEIAAIVYSNPNNPAWICLEEEELAIIGELATKYDVIVMEDLAYFCMDFRRDLGHPFEPPYPPTVAHYTDNYILMLSSSKIFSYAGQRMALTCISDKLFDRQYPALAERYKDAGVFGPTLIASILYMITSGCTASTQYAYAEMLRLSTEGKINFVEDTREYARRAERMKKIFTDNGFHIVYDYDATQVVGDGFFFTIGYGKMKGGELLRELLYYGVSSISLSTTGSEQEGVRACTSRMREELYPVMEERMKAFHEDHP
;
A
#
# COMPACT_ATOMS: atom_id res chain seq x y z
N LEU A 1 0.77 -13.56 14.91
CA LEU A 1 0.22 -12.22 14.93
C LEU A 1 -0.48 -11.91 16.26
N HIS A 2 -1.52 -12.69 16.65
CA HIS A 2 -2.39 -12.45 17.82
C HIS A 2 -1.60 -12.12 19.10
N ASP A 3 -0.79 -13.04 19.62
CA ASP A 3 -0.12 -12.89 20.92
C ASP A 3 0.83 -11.68 20.97
N LYS A 4 1.52 -11.40 19.86
CA LYS A 4 2.41 -10.25 19.78
C LYS A 4 1.62 -8.94 19.79
N LEU A 5 0.54 -8.85 19.01
CA LEU A 5 -0.31 -7.67 18.97
C LEU A 5 -1.01 -7.45 20.32
N GLU A 6 -1.58 -8.51 20.91
CA GLU A 6 -2.24 -8.44 22.20
C GLU A 6 -1.28 -7.99 23.32
N SER A 7 -0.05 -8.52 23.33
CA SER A 7 0.95 -8.12 24.33
C SER A 7 1.29 -6.62 24.27
N MET A 8 1.25 -6.02 23.09
CA MET A 8 1.47 -4.58 22.91
C MET A 8 0.24 -3.76 23.32
N LEU A 9 -0.95 -4.16 22.87
CA LEU A 9 -2.18 -3.42 23.12
C LEU A 9 -2.60 -3.46 24.61
N SER A 10 -2.32 -4.56 25.31
CA SER A 10 -2.64 -4.72 26.72
C SER A 10 -1.86 -3.77 27.64
N THR A 11 -0.80 -3.11 27.15
CA THR A 11 -0.09 -2.08 27.91
C THR A 11 -0.94 -0.82 28.15
N GLY A 12 -1.95 -0.57 27.31
CA GLY A 12 -2.74 0.66 27.33
C GLY A 12 -2.02 1.90 26.79
N GLU A 13 -0.82 1.74 26.24
CA GLU A 13 -0.01 2.84 25.70
C GLU A 13 -0.24 3.08 24.21
N ILE A 14 -0.91 2.14 23.51
CA ILE A 14 -1.17 2.17 22.08
C ILE A 14 -2.55 2.78 21.82
N ALA A 15 -2.62 3.89 21.10
CA ALA A 15 -3.87 4.55 20.73
C ALA A 15 -4.35 4.17 19.32
N ALA A 16 -3.44 3.77 18.42
CA ALA A 16 -3.77 3.40 17.04
C ALA A 16 -2.83 2.33 16.50
N ILE A 17 -3.36 1.50 15.61
CA ILE A 17 -2.62 0.56 14.75
C ILE A 17 -2.63 1.15 13.35
N VAL A 18 -1.45 1.26 12.70
CA VAL A 18 -1.32 1.78 11.33
C VAL A 18 -0.56 0.76 10.50
N TYR A 19 -1.12 0.38 9.36
CA TYR A 19 -0.46 -0.50 8.38
C TYR A 19 -0.95 -0.21 6.96
N SER A 20 -0.17 -0.59 5.95
CA SER A 20 -0.60 -0.58 4.55
C SER A 20 -0.94 -1.99 4.06
N ASN A 21 -2.02 -2.10 3.26
CA ASN A 21 -2.51 -3.36 2.71
C ASN A 21 -2.96 -3.17 1.24
N PRO A 22 -2.25 -3.69 0.24
CA PRO A 22 -0.92 -4.34 0.30
C PRO A 22 0.20 -3.47 0.89
N ASN A 23 1.20 -4.11 1.48
CA ASN A 23 2.33 -3.44 2.11
C ASN A 23 3.37 -2.93 1.11
N ASN A 24 4.05 -1.84 1.44
CA ASN A 24 5.22 -1.33 0.75
C ASN A 24 6.44 -1.36 1.69
N PRO A 25 7.53 -2.09 1.39
CA PRO A 25 7.97 -2.56 0.07
C PRO A 25 7.67 -4.04 -0.23
N ALA A 26 7.32 -4.86 0.77
CA ALA A 26 7.32 -6.32 0.69
C ALA A 26 6.14 -6.87 -0.12
N TRP A 27 5.08 -6.08 -0.31
CA TRP A 27 3.82 -6.46 -0.94
C TRP A 27 3.06 -7.59 -0.20
N ILE A 28 3.23 -7.65 1.10
CA ILE A 28 2.42 -8.52 1.95
C ILE A 28 0.98 -8.02 1.91
N CYS A 29 0.04 -8.91 1.66
CA CYS A 29 -1.39 -8.66 1.67
C CYS A 29 -2.00 -9.44 2.84
N LEU A 30 -2.59 -8.74 3.79
CA LEU A 30 -3.20 -9.37 4.96
C LEU A 30 -4.42 -10.21 4.55
N GLU A 31 -4.51 -11.40 5.11
CA GLU A 31 -5.63 -12.32 4.92
C GLU A 31 -6.80 -11.97 5.86
N GLU A 32 -7.97 -12.53 5.57
CA GLU A 32 -9.19 -12.26 6.36
C GLU A 32 -9.03 -12.63 7.84
N GLU A 33 -8.33 -13.73 8.13
CA GLU A 33 -8.06 -14.18 9.50
C GLU A 33 -7.15 -13.20 10.25
N GLU A 34 -6.18 -12.59 9.57
CA GLU A 34 -5.28 -11.60 10.16
C GLU A 34 -6.03 -10.29 10.43
N LEU A 35 -6.87 -9.86 9.50
CA LEU A 35 -7.71 -8.68 9.66
C LEU A 35 -8.75 -8.87 10.76
N ALA A 36 -9.30 -10.08 10.91
CA ALA A 36 -10.19 -10.43 12.02
C ALA A 36 -9.50 -10.31 13.38
N ILE A 37 -8.28 -10.85 13.50
CA ILE A 37 -7.47 -10.72 14.72
C ILE A 37 -7.22 -9.24 15.05
N ILE A 38 -6.83 -8.43 14.05
CA ILE A 38 -6.58 -7.00 14.24
C ILE A 38 -7.88 -6.29 14.71
N GLY A 39 -9.01 -6.57 14.06
CA GLY A 39 -10.30 -5.95 14.37
C GLY A 39 -10.84 -6.33 15.74
N GLU A 40 -10.74 -7.60 16.12
CA GLU A 40 -11.14 -8.09 17.44
C GLU A 40 -10.32 -7.46 18.56
N LEU A 41 -9.00 -7.43 18.41
CA LEU A 41 -8.10 -6.83 19.39
C LEU A 41 -8.26 -5.31 19.45
N ALA A 42 -8.45 -4.65 18.31
CA ALA A 42 -8.73 -3.21 18.27
C ALA A 42 -10.04 -2.86 19.01
N THR A 43 -11.07 -3.68 18.85
CA THR A 43 -12.33 -3.53 19.61
C THR A 43 -12.14 -3.80 21.09
N LYS A 44 -11.41 -4.87 21.46
CA LYS A 44 -11.15 -5.27 22.84
C LYS A 44 -10.40 -4.21 23.64
N TYR A 45 -9.39 -3.61 23.01
CA TYR A 45 -8.51 -2.62 23.66
C TYR A 45 -8.86 -1.17 23.33
N ASP A 46 -9.97 -0.95 22.64
CA ASP A 46 -10.46 0.37 22.23
C ASP A 46 -9.42 1.21 21.47
N VAL A 47 -8.78 0.59 20.49
CA VAL A 47 -7.73 1.17 19.65
C VAL A 47 -8.28 1.43 18.25
N ILE A 48 -7.87 2.53 17.62
CA ILE A 48 -8.26 2.88 16.25
C ILE A 48 -7.33 2.14 15.25
N VAL A 49 -7.90 1.53 14.22
CA VAL A 49 -7.14 0.95 13.10
C VAL A 49 -7.15 1.92 11.92
N MET A 50 -5.96 2.33 11.49
CA MET A 50 -5.74 3.14 10.30
C MET A 50 -5.19 2.24 9.19
N GLU A 51 -6.04 1.79 8.29
CA GLU A 51 -5.66 0.93 7.16
C GLU A 51 -5.35 1.79 5.94
N ASP A 52 -4.06 1.84 5.55
CA ASP A 52 -3.61 2.53 4.35
C ASP A 52 -3.79 1.65 3.12
N LEU A 53 -4.80 1.96 2.35
CA LEU A 53 -5.21 1.27 1.13
C LEU A 53 -4.68 1.99 -0.14
N ALA A 54 -3.42 2.46 -0.10
CA ALA A 54 -2.79 3.11 -1.25
C ALA A 54 -2.71 2.19 -2.48
N TYR A 55 -2.75 0.89 -2.29
CA TYR A 55 -2.67 -0.15 -3.32
C TYR A 55 -3.89 -1.07 -3.31
N PHE A 56 -5.05 -0.58 -2.87
CA PHE A 56 -6.28 -1.40 -2.84
C PHE A 56 -6.57 -2.00 -4.23
N CYS A 57 -7.17 -3.18 -4.24
CA CYS A 57 -7.38 -4.00 -5.44
C CYS A 57 -6.11 -4.48 -6.17
N MET A 58 -4.93 -4.38 -5.55
CA MET A 58 -3.67 -4.81 -6.14
C MET A 58 -3.06 -6.04 -5.45
N ASP A 59 -3.87 -6.90 -4.88
CA ASP A 59 -3.48 -8.29 -4.58
C ASP A 59 -3.70 -9.13 -5.84
N PHE A 60 -2.65 -9.29 -6.63
CA PHE A 60 -2.74 -9.96 -7.93
C PHE A 60 -2.83 -11.49 -7.85
N ARG A 61 -2.80 -12.07 -6.66
CA ARG A 61 -3.13 -13.47 -6.41
C ARG A 61 -4.64 -13.74 -6.56
N ARG A 62 -5.45 -12.69 -6.34
CA ARG A 62 -6.91 -12.76 -6.32
C ARG A 62 -7.51 -12.30 -7.64
N ASP A 63 -8.60 -12.94 -8.06
CA ASP A 63 -9.45 -12.42 -9.12
C ASP A 63 -10.55 -11.57 -8.49
N LEU A 64 -10.34 -10.27 -8.47
CA LEU A 64 -11.30 -9.30 -7.94
C LEU A 64 -12.38 -8.88 -8.96
N GLY A 65 -12.26 -9.34 -10.21
CA GLY A 65 -13.26 -9.15 -11.26
C GLY A 65 -13.48 -7.70 -11.66
N HIS A 66 -14.58 -7.10 -11.18
CA HIS A 66 -15.00 -5.75 -11.57
C HIS A 66 -15.12 -4.83 -10.35
N PRO A 67 -14.90 -3.52 -10.54
CA PRO A 67 -15.16 -2.54 -9.48
C PRO A 67 -16.60 -2.63 -8.98
N PHE A 68 -16.78 -2.53 -7.66
CA PHE A 68 -18.09 -2.55 -6.97
C PHE A 68 -18.88 -3.85 -7.07
N GLU A 69 -18.28 -4.92 -7.57
CA GLU A 69 -18.84 -6.27 -7.60
C GLU A 69 -17.97 -7.25 -6.79
N PRO A 70 -18.56 -8.26 -6.13
CA PRO A 70 -17.77 -9.27 -5.40
C PRO A 70 -16.97 -10.16 -6.38
N PRO A 71 -15.85 -10.74 -5.93
CA PRO A 71 -15.32 -10.64 -4.58
C PRO A 71 -14.64 -9.29 -4.31
N TYR A 72 -14.81 -8.76 -3.09
CA TYR A 72 -14.15 -7.52 -2.67
C TYR A 72 -12.78 -7.78 -2.02
N PRO A 73 -11.84 -6.82 -2.07
CA PRO A 73 -10.63 -6.90 -1.25
C PRO A 73 -11.00 -6.98 0.23
N PRO A 74 -10.34 -7.84 1.02
CA PRO A 74 -10.57 -7.89 2.45
C PRO A 74 -10.11 -6.57 3.11
N THR A 75 -10.80 -6.17 4.17
CA THR A 75 -10.49 -4.97 4.95
C THR A 75 -10.90 -5.15 6.41
N VAL A 76 -10.20 -4.47 7.32
CA VAL A 76 -10.50 -4.50 8.75
C VAL A 76 -11.91 -3.98 9.09
N ALA A 77 -12.52 -3.20 8.21
CA ALA A 77 -13.87 -2.66 8.41
C ALA A 77 -14.96 -3.75 8.56
N HIS A 78 -14.69 -4.99 8.16
CA HIS A 78 -15.59 -6.12 8.41
C HIS A 78 -15.56 -6.63 9.86
N TYR A 79 -14.54 -6.27 10.65
CA TYR A 79 -14.26 -6.90 11.94
C TYR A 79 -14.27 -5.93 13.12
N THR A 80 -14.34 -4.63 12.88
CA THR A 80 -14.41 -3.60 13.94
C THR A 80 -15.09 -2.34 13.41
N ASP A 81 -15.68 -1.54 14.32
CA ASP A 81 -16.13 -0.17 14.03
C ASP A 81 -15.04 0.88 14.34
N ASN A 82 -13.91 0.47 14.89
CA ASN A 82 -12.80 1.38 15.24
C ASN A 82 -11.85 1.55 14.05
N TYR A 83 -12.33 1.87 12.85
CA TYR A 83 -11.49 1.96 11.67
C TYR A 83 -11.50 3.33 10.99
N ILE A 84 -10.39 3.61 10.34
CA ILE A 84 -10.20 4.66 9.33
C ILE A 84 -9.53 4.00 8.12
N LEU A 85 -10.25 3.91 6.99
CA LEU A 85 -9.70 3.43 5.73
C LEU A 85 -9.23 4.63 4.90
N MET A 86 -8.02 4.55 4.36
CA MET A 86 -7.43 5.61 3.55
C MET A 86 -7.21 5.11 2.11
N LEU A 87 -8.15 5.40 1.21
CA LEU A 87 -8.13 4.93 -0.19
C LEU A 87 -7.50 5.98 -1.10
N SER A 88 -6.31 5.69 -1.61
CA SER A 88 -5.59 6.64 -2.46
C SER A 88 -5.95 6.47 -3.93
N SER A 89 -6.20 7.58 -4.62
CA SER A 89 -6.33 7.62 -6.09
C SER A 89 -4.99 7.46 -6.81
N SER A 90 -3.87 7.58 -6.08
CA SER A 90 -2.53 7.71 -6.65
C SER A 90 -2.12 6.56 -7.56
N LYS A 91 -2.48 5.32 -7.19
CA LYS A 91 -2.04 4.11 -7.90
C LYS A 91 -3.15 3.52 -8.75
N ILE A 92 -4.34 3.36 -8.17
CA ILE A 92 -5.48 2.74 -8.83
C ILE A 92 -5.95 3.50 -10.09
N PHE A 93 -5.87 4.84 -10.06
CA PHE A 93 -6.23 5.71 -11.20
C PHE A 93 -5.03 6.45 -11.79
N SER A 94 -3.79 6.07 -11.45
CA SER A 94 -2.58 6.82 -11.86
C SER A 94 -2.64 8.32 -11.55
N TYR A 95 -3.33 8.70 -10.48
CA TYR A 95 -3.70 10.09 -10.13
C TYR A 95 -2.78 10.71 -9.07
N ALA A 96 -1.55 10.19 -8.95
CA ALA A 96 -0.60 10.54 -7.88
C ALA A 96 -0.26 12.05 -7.83
N GLY A 97 -0.15 12.71 -8.99
CA GLY A 97 0.16 14.14 -9.08
C GLY A 97 -0.94 15.06 -8.55
N GLN A 98 -2.17 14.58 -8.45
CA GLN A 98 -3.32 15.36 -8.02
C GLN A 98 -3.53 15.36 -6.49
N ARG A 99 -2.78 14.57 -5.76
CA ARG A 99 -2.79 14.53 -4.29
C ARG A 99 -4.19 14.33 -3.68
N MET A 100 -4.90 13.29 -4.13
CA MET A 100 -6.26 12.98 -3.70
C MET A 100 -6.37 11.59 -3.10
N ALA A 101 -7.09 11.49 -2.00
CA ALA A 101 -7.51 10.24 -1.37
C ALA A 101 -8.91 10.39 -0.78
N LEU A 102 -9.58 9.27 -0.54
CA LEU A 102 -10.80 9.18 0.24
C LEU A 102 -10.46 8.64 1.62
N THR A 103 -11.15 9.12 2.63
CA THR A 103 -11.09 8.58 3.99
C THR A 103 -12.47 8.07 4.36
N CYS A 104 -12.59 6.79 4.68
CA CYS A 104 -13.82 6.17 5.16
C CYS A 104 -13.66 5.88 6.64
N ILE A 105 -14.62 6.32 7.44
CA ILE A 105 -14.67 6.15 8.89
C ILE A 105 -16.01 5.52 9.22
N SER A 106 -16.07 4.60 10.19
CA SER A 106 -17.36 4.08 10.65
C SER A 106 -18.21 5.18 11.26
N ASP A 107 -19.53 5.11 11.12
CA ASP A 107 -20.46 6.07 11.75
C ASP A 107 -20.26 6.12 13.26
N LYS A 108 -20.02 4.96 13.89
CA LYS A 108 -19.80 4.85 15.33
C LYS A 108 -18.54 5.60 15.78
N LEU A 109 -17.43 5.50 15.04
CA LEU A 109 -16.22 6.25 15.35
C LEU A 109 -16.37 7.73 14.98
N PHE A 110 -17.04 8.03 13.87
CA PHE A 110 -17.26 9.40 13.41
C PHE A 110 -18.04 10.23 14.44
N ASP A 111 -19.10 9.67 15.03
CA ASP A 111 -19.98 10.33 15.99
C ASP A 111 -19.48 10.22 17.45
N ARG A 112 -18.36 9.54 17.65
CA ARG A 112 -17.85 9.28 19.00
C ARG A 112 -17.33 10.54 19.67
N GLN A 113 -17.70 10.70 20.95
CA GLN A 113 -17.24 11.79 21.82
C GLN A 113 -15.89 11.44 22.45
N TYR A 114 -14.96 12.38 22.39
CA TYR A 114 -13.67 12.31 23.06
C TYR A 114 -13.46 13.55 23.93
N PRO A 115 -13.54 13.45 25.26
CA PRO A 115 -13.37 14.60 26.15
C PRO A 115 -12.03 15.33 25.96
N ALA A 116 -10.96 14.59 25.71
CA ALA A 116 -9.64 15.17 25.46
C ALA A 116 -9.59 16.01 24.15
N LEU A 117 -10.42 15.70 23.16
CA LEU A 117 -10.54 16.54 21.96
C LEU A 117 -11.28 17.85 22.27
N ALA A 118 -12.34 17.80 23.10
CA ALA A 118 -13.07 18.98 23.52
C ALA A 118 -12.17 19.94 24.34
N GLU A 119 -11.36 19.42 25.22
CA GLU A 119 -10.37 20.19 25.98
C GLU A 119 -9.34 20.86 25.04
N ARG A 120 -8.79 20.11 24.10
CA ARG A 120 -7.74 20.58 23.18
C ARG A 120 -8.25 21.57 22.14
N TYR A 121 -9.45 21.35 21.59
CA TYR A 121 -10.01 22.09 20.45
C TYR A 121 -11.26 22.92 20.82
N LYS A 122 -11.46 23.26 22.08
CA LYS A 122 -12.54 24.14 22.54
C LYS A 122 -13.92 23.72 22.00
N ASP A 123 -14.58 22.82 22.68
CA ASP A 123 -15.93 22.30 22.36
C ASP A 123 -16.02 21.36 21.15
N ALA A 124 -14.95 21.17 20.39
CA ALA A 124 -14.90 20.18 19.32
C ALA A 124 -14.57 18.79 19.87
N GLY A 125 -15.54 18.15 20.54
CA GLY A 125 -15.36 16.85 21.18
C GLY A 125 -15.73 15.64 20.33
N VAL A 126 -16.47 15.84 19.23
CA VAL A 126 -16.89 14.76 18.32
C VAL A 126 -15.77 14.44 17.35
N PHE A 127 -15.42 13.16 17.20
CA PHE A 127 -14.23 12.74 16.44
C PHE A 127 -14.25 13.19 15.00
N GLY A 128 -15.28 12.83 14.22
CA GLY A 128 -15.35 13.12 12.79
C GLY A 128 -15.30 14.60 12.44
N PRO A 129 -16.18 15.44 12.99
CA PRO A 129 -16.11 16.91 12.78
C PRO A 129 -14.77 17.51 13.20
N THR A 130 -14.18 17.04 14.33
CA THR A 130 -12.86 17.52 14.78
C THR A 130 -11.77 17.10 13.79
N LEU A 131 -11.78 15.86 13.32
CA LEU A 131 -10.84 15.39 12.32
C LEU A 131 -10.91 16.23 11.04
N ILE A 132 -12.11 16.50 10.54
CA ILE A 132 -12.29 17.27 9.29
C ILE A 132 -11.89 18.74 9.48
N ALA A 133 -12.48 19.43 10.42
CA ALA A 133 -12.33 20.87 10.56
C ALA A 133 -11.05 21.30 11.29
N SER A 134 -10.71 20.61 12.40
CA SER A 134 -9.62 21.04 13.27
C SER A 134 -8.30 20.34 13.00
N ILE A 135 -8.29 19.26 12.19
CA ILE A 135 -7.06 18.53 11.86
C ILE A 135 -6.82 18.60 10.34
N LEU A 136 -7.63 17.93 9.53
CA LEU A 136 -7.38 17.85 8.08
C LEU A 136 -7.40 19.23 7.40
N TYR A 137 -8.41 20.05 7.66
CA TYR A 137 -8.49 21.38 7.09
C TYR A 137 -7.34 22.28 7.54
N MET A 138 -6.98 22.25 8.81
CA MET A 138 -5.89 23.07 9.37
C MET A 138 -4.52 22.70 8.81
N ILE A 139 -4.31 21.41 8.46
CA ILE A 139 -3.03 20.92 7.89
C ILE A 139 -2.98 21.15 6.38
N THR A 140 -4.10 21.00 5.66
CA THR A 140 -4.13 20.95 4.20
C THR A 140 -4.73 22.21 3.56
N SER A 141 -5.41 23.05 4.33
CA SER A 141 -6.27 24.16 3.84
C SER A 141 -7.39 23.67 2.89
N GLY A 142 -7.73 22.39 2.94
CA GLY A 142 -8.71 21.74 2.10
C GLY A 142 -8.13 21.06 0.85
N CYS A 143 -8.98 20.39 0.12
CA CYS A 143 -8.63 19.69 -1.12
C CYS A 143 -9.06 20.50 -2.35
N THR A 144 -8.27 20.40 -3.43
CA THR A 144 -8.58 21.07 -4.71
C THR A 144 -9.92 20.60 -5.27
N ALA A 145 -10.87 21.50 -5.49
CA ALA A 145 -12.23 21.18 -5.93
C ALA A 145 -12.26 20.45 -7.29
N SER A 146 -11.49 20.92 -8.27
CA SER A 146 -11.42 20.28 -9.59
C SER A 146 -10.97 18.83 -9.51
N THR A 147 -10.03 18.52 -8.63
CA THR A 147 -9.53 17.16 -8.40
C THR A 147 -10.60 16.28 -7.75
N GLN A 148 -11.39 16.82 -6.82
CA GLN A 148 -12.50 16.09 -6.20
C GLN A 148 -13.56 15.72 -7.23
N TYR A 149 -13.98 16.65 -8.09
CA TYR A 149 -14.96 16.39 -9.15
C TYR A 149 -14.43 15.34 -10.16
N ALA A 150 -13.17 15.45 -10.55
CA ALA A 150 -12.58 14.48 -11.47
C ALA A 150 -12.51 13.07 -10.84
N TYR A 151 -12.15 12.97 -9.57
CA TYR A 151 -12.10 11.68 -8.87
C TYR A 151 -13.52 11.10 -8.69
N ALA A 152 -14.49 11.91 -8.31
CA ALA A 152 -15.89 11.51 -8.22
C ALA A 152 -16.41 10.98 -9.56
N GLU A 153 -16.06 11.64 -10.68
CA GLU A 153 -16.43 11.18 -12.01
C GLU A 153 -15.78 9.84 -12.39
N MET A 154 -14.50 9.64 -12.07
CA MET A 154 -13.84 8.34 -12.29
C MET A 154 -14.54 7.22 -11.52
N LEU A 155 -14.91 7.44 -10.26
CA LEU A 155 -15.66 6.49 -9.46
C LEU A 155 -17.06 6.23 -10.06
N ARG A 156 -17.77 7.27 -10.48
CA ARG A 156 -19.08 7.14 -11.14
C ARG A 156 -18.99 6.32 -12.43
N LEU A 157 -17.99 6.58 -13.27
CA LEU A 157 -17.75 5.80 -14.49
C LEU A 157 -17.39 4.34 -14.19
N SER A 158 -16.72 4.10 -13.07
CA SER A 158 -16.42 2.73 -12.64
C SER A 158 -17.67 2.00 -12.17
N THR A 159 -18.60 2.66 -11.45
CA THR A 159 -19.90 2.05 -11.09
C THR A 159 -20.80 1.77 -12.29
N GLU A 160 -20.64 2.52 -13.38
CA GLU A 160 -21.34 2.30 -14.65
C GLU A 160 -20.66 1.26 -15.56
N GLY A 161 -19.56 0.64 -15.09
CA GLY A 161 -18.80 -0.34 -15.86
C GLY A 161 -18.01 0.25 -17.06
N LYS A 162 -17.87 1.58 -17.13
CA LYS A 162 -17.12 2.26 -18.21
C LYS A 162 -15.62 2.33 -17.95
N ILE A 163 -15.21 2.22 -16.70
CA ILE A 163 -13.82 2.10 -16.26
C ILE A 163 -13.70 0.85 -15.39
N ASN A 164 -12.81 -0.05 -15.74
CA ASN A 164 -12.44 -1.18 -14.90
C ASN A 164 -11.02 -1.02 -14.37
N PHE A 165 -10.88 -0.27 -13.28
CA PHE A 165 -9.57 -0.02 -12.69
C PHE A 165 -8.93 -1.29 -12.07
N VAL A 166 -9.72 -2.33 -11.78
CA VAL A 166 -9.19 -3.61 -11.31
C VAL A 166 -8.42 -4.28 -12.44
N GLU A 167 -9.02 -4.38 -13.65
CA GLU A 167 -8.33 -4.94 -14.82
C GLU A 167 -7.16 -4.06 -15.28
N ASP A 168 -7.34 -2.74 -15.28
CA ASP A 168 -6.29 -1.79 -15.71
C ASP A 168 -5.02 -1.95 -14.87
N THR A 169 -5.15 -2.24 -13.56
CA THR A 169 -4.00 -2.43 -12.68
C THR A 169 -3.31 -3.78 -12.85
N ARG A 170 -3.94 -4.81 -13.43
CA ARG A 170 -3.31 -6.10 -13.72
C ARG A 170 -2.11 -6.00 -14.65
N GLU A 171 -2.01 -4.92 -15.39
CA GLU A 171 -0.83 -4.61 -16.20
C GLU A 171 0.44 -4.51 -15.33
N TYR A 172 0.34 -4.08 -14.07
CA TYR A 172 1.48 -4.06 -13.17
C TYR A 172 1.97 -5.47 -12.82
N ALA A 173 1.07 -6.44 -12.65
CA ALA A 173 1.45 -7.83 -12.42
C ALA A 173 2.19 -8.42 -13.64
N ARG A 174 1.66 -8.21 -14.85
CA ARG A 174 2.32 -8.65 -16.11
C ARG A 174 3.72 -8.07 -16.25
N ARG A 175 3.88 -6.78 -15.93
CA ARG A 175 5.18 -6.12 -15.94
C ARG A 175 6.13 -6.67 -14.88
N ALA A 176 5.64 -6.91 -13.66
CA ALA A 176 6.44 -7.48 -12.58
C ALA A 176 6.96 -8.87 -12.95
N GLU A 177 6.11 -9.75 -13.44
CA GLU A 177 6.48 -11.10 -13.87
C GLU A 177 7.63 -11.06 -14.88
N ARG A 178 7.51 -10.23 -15.93
CA ARG A 178 8.53 -10.10 -16.95
C ARG A 178 9.82 -9.47 -16.44
N MET A 179 9.73 -8.43 -15.60
CA MET A 179 10.90 -7.78 -15.00
C MET A 179 11.61 -8.72 -14.02
N LYS A 180 10.87 -9.43 -13.17
CA LYS A 180 11.44 -10.42 -12.25
C LYS A 180 12.21 -11.49 -13.02
N LYS A 181 11.65 -11.99 -14.13
CA LYS A 181 12.34 -12.96 -14.97
C LYS A 181 13.66 -12.40 -15.51
N ILE A 182 13.70 -11.17 -16.01
CA ILE A 182 14.93 -10.54 -16.49
C ILE A 182 15.97 -10.45 -15.36
N PHE A 183 15.57 -10.03 -14.17
CA PHE A 183 16.48 -9.95 -13.04
C PHE A 183 17.00 -11.34 -12.63
N THR A 184 16.12 -12.32 -12.46
CA THR A 184 16.50 -13.67 -11.99
C THR A 184 17.34 -14.42 -13.01
N ASP A 185 17.07 -14.29 -14.32
CA ASP A 185 17.90 -14.85 -15.39
C ASP A 185 19.33 -14.28 -15.38
N ASN A 186 19.55 -13.12 -14.75
CA ASN A 186 20.84 -12.44 -14.63
C ASN A 186 21.39 -12.43 -13.18
N GLY A 187 21.11 -13.47 -12.40
CA GLY A 187 21.74 -13.71 -11.11
C GLY A 187 21.17 -12.97 -9.91
N PHE A 188 20.13 -12.16 -10.09
CA PHE A 188 19.42 -11.56 -8.99
C PHE A 188 18.49 -12.56 -8.30
N HIS A 189 18.12 -12.29 -7.06
CA HIS A 189 17.09 -13.02 -6.33
C HIS A 189 16.00 -12.09 -5.83
N ILE A 190 14.79 -12.61 -5.60
CA ILE A 190 13.68 -11.88 -5.01
C ILE A 190 13.89 -11.90 -3.49
N VAL A 191 13.85 -10.72 -2.84
CA VAL A 191 14.10 -10.60 -1.40
C VAL A 191 12.85 -10.97 -0.59
N TYR A 192 11.69 -10.42 -0.98
CA TYR A 192 10.40 -10.78 -0.41
C TYR A 192 9.59 -11.51 -1.48
N ASP A 193 9.64 -12.83 -1.47
CA ASP A 193 8.95 -13.70 -2.42
C ASP A 193 7.78 -14.44 -1.76
N TYR A 194 7.89 -14.65 -0.44
CA TYR A 194 6.89 -15.34 0.37
C TYR A 194 6.54 -14.56 1.62
N ASP A 195 5.27 -14.65 2.01
CA ASP A 195 4.75 -14.34 3.34
C ASP A 195 4.33 -15.65 3.99
N ALA A 196 5.10 -16.08 4.99
CA ALA A 196 4.98 -17.43 5.58
C ALA A 196 5.04 -18.53 4.50
N THR A 197 3.88 -19.08 4.12
CA THR A 197 3.77 -20.16 3.12
C THR A 197 3.16 -19.70 1.79
N GLN A 198 2.77 -18.45 1.69
CA GLN A 198 2.11 -17.88 0.51
C GLN A 198 3.08 -17.04 -0.30
N VAL A 199 2.99 -17.10 -1.62
CA VAL A 199 3.70 -16.17 -2.52
C VAL A 199 3.09 -14.78 -2.34
N VAL A 200 3.94 -13.74 -2.30
CA VAL A 200 3.45 -12.36 -2.20
C VAL A 200 2.66 -11.94 -3.46
N GLY A 201 1.63 -11.14 -3.27
CA GLY A 201 0.72 -10.72 -4.34
C GLY A 201 1.20 -9.54 -5.17
N ASP A 202 2.51 -9.36 -5.35
CA ASP A 202 3.15 -8.17 -5.88
C ASP A 202 2.86 -7.86 -7.36
N GLY A 203 3.24 -6.66 -7.76
CA GLY A 203 3.03 -6.19 -9.13
C GLY A 203 3.48 -4.76 -9.34
N PHE A 204 3.00 -3.81 -8.56
CA PHE A 204 3.43 -2.41 -8.67
C PHE A 204 4.88 -2.22 -8.19
N PHE A 205 5.23 -2.89 -7.09
CA PHE A 205 6.60 -3.05 -6.60
C PHE A 205 6.93 -4.53 -6.43
N PHE A 206 8.22 -4.83 -6.50
CA PHE A 206 8.82 -6.06 -6.02
C PHE A 206 10.25 -5.77 -5.54
N THR A 207 10.89 -6.74 -4.90
CA THR A 207 12.16 -6.52 -4.23
C THR A 207 13.21 -7.47 -4.76
N ILE A 208 14.41 -6.94 -5.03
CA ILE A 208 15.52 -7.71 -5.58
C ILE A 208 16.79 -7.52 -4.77
N GLY A 209 17.59 -8.57 -4.71
CA GLY A 209 18.94 -8.58 -4.18
C GLY A 209 19.91 -9.20 -5.18
N TYR A 210 21.21 -9.00 -4.99
CA TYR A 210 22.25 -9.61 -5.81
C TYR A 210 23.40 -10.09 -4.94
N GLY A 211 23.66 -11.39 -4.97
CA GLY A 211 24.70 -12.03 -4.16
C GLY A 211 24.59 -11.63 -2.69
N LYS A 212 25.65 -11.02 -2.15
CA LYS A 212 25.71 -10.48 -0.79
C LYS A 212 25.80 -8.94 -0.74
N MET A 213 25.54 -8.27 -1.88
CA MET A 213 25.58 -6.81 -1.94
C MET A 213 24.54 -6.20 -0.98
N LYS A 214 24.96 -5.19 -0.25
CA LYS A 214 24.03 -4.40 0.57
C LYS A 214 23.16 -3.50 -0.30
N GLY A 215 21.95 -3.18 0.16
CA GLY A 215 20.99 -2.41 -0.62
C GLY A 215 21.52 -1.07 -1.13
N GLY A 216 22.32 -0.35 -0.33
CA GLY A 216 22.96 0.90 -0.76
C GLY A 216 24.07 0.72 -1.80
N GLU A 217 24.77 -0.41 -1.76
CA GLU A 217 25.79 -0.79 -2.75
C GLU A 217 25.11 -1.19 -4.06
N LEU A 218 24.16 -2.11 -4.00
CA LEU A 218 23.38 -2.55 -5.16
C LEU A 218 22.70 -1.38 -5.86
N LEU A 219 22.10 -0.45 -5.11
CA LEU A 219 21.51 0.77 -5.67
C LEU A 219 22.53 1.57 -6.49
N ARG A 220 23.72 1.77 -5.96
CA ARG A 220 24.78 2.56 -6.61
C ARG A 220 25.28 1.85 -7.87
N GLU A 221 25.52 0.54 -7.79
CA GLU A 221 25.97 -0.22 -8.96
C GLU A 221 24.91 -0.22 -10.07
N LEU A 222 23.64 -0.45 -9.75
CA LEU A 222 22.55 -0.41 -10.73
C LEU A 222 22.44 0.94 -11.46
N LEU A 223 22.80 2.06 -10.82
CA LEU A 223 22.80 3.38 -11.45
C LEU A 223 23.82 3.47 -12.62
N TYR A 224 24.97 2.80 -12.53
CA TYR A 224 25.93 2.75 -13.65
C TYR A 224 25.38 2.05 -14.88
N TYR A 225 24.42 1.11 -14.68
CA TYR A 225 23.69 0.43 -15.75
C TYR A 225 22.38 1.14 -16.11
N GLY A 226 22.16 2.36 -15.58
CA GLY A 226 21.00 3.20 -15.88
C GLY A 226 19.68 2.68 -15.28
N VAL A 227 19.74 1.90 -14.20
CA VAL A 227 18.58 1.44 -13.45
C VAL A 227 18.51 2.18 -12.11
N SER A 228 17.44 2.95 -11.93
CA SER A 228 17.15 3.66 -10.67
C SER A 228 16.17 2.86 -9.83
N SER A 229 16.46 2.72 -8.54
CA SER A 229 15.66 1.98 -7.58
C SER A 229 15.70 2.68 -6.21
N ILE A 230 15.21 2.03 -5.17
CA ILE A 230 15.25 2.53 -3.79
C ILE A 230 15.78 1.41 -2.90
N SER A 231 16.79 1.70 -2.06
CA SER A 231 17.28 0.73 -1.07
C SER A 231 16.15 0.33 -0.12
N LEU A 232 16.07 -0.96 0.23
CA LEU A 232 15.08 -1.48 1.16
C LEU A 232 15.19 -0.86 2.55
N SER A 233 16.39 -0.52 3.00
CA SER A 233 16.61 0.17 4.27
C SER A 233 15.90 1.54 4.33
N THR A 234 15.79 2.25 3.19
CA THR A 234 15.05 3.53 3.10
C THR A 234 13.54 3.34 3.31
N THR A 235 13.03 2.14 3.10
CA THR A 235 11.61 1.79 3.28
C THR A 235 11.31 1.13 4.62
N GLY A 236 12.31 1.08 5.53
CA GLY A 236 12.17 0.50 6.87
C GLY A 236 12.36 -1.02 6.93
N SER A 237 12.81 -1.65 5.84
CA SER A 237 13.12 -3.08 5.82
C SER A 237 14.46 -3.37 6.50
N GLU A 238 14.53 -4.48 7.22
CA GLU A 238 15.77 -5.04 7.78
C GLU A 238 16.51 -5.94 6.77
N GLN A 239 15.88 -6.27 5.64
CA GLN A 239 16.49 -7.07 4.58
C GLN A 239 17.33 -6.20 3.65
N GLU A 240 18.42 -6.79 3.12
CA GLU A 240 19.26 -6.11 2.14
C GLU A 240 18.68 -6.30 0.72
N GLY A 241 18.82 -5.26 -0.09
CA GLY A 241 18.33 -5.24 -1.46
C GLY A 241 17.73 -3.89 -1.85
N VAL A 242 17.04 -3.89 -2.98
CA VAL A 242 16.38 -2.69 -3.52
C VAL A 242 14.95 -3.01 -3.95
N ARG A 243 14.10 -1.98 -3.93
CA ARG A 243 12.72 -2.05 -4.42
C ARG A 243 12.66 -1.59 -5.87
N ALA A 244 12.26 -2.48 -6.75
CA ALA A 244 11.93 -2.19 -8.15
C ALA A 244 10.50 -1.68 -8.29
N CYS A 245 10.24 -0.85 -9.31
CA CYS A 245 8.93 -0.30 -9.62
C CYS A 245 8.58 -0.54 -11.07
N THR A 246 7.40 -1.09 -11.34
CA THR A 246 6.94 -1.49 -12.67
C THR A 246 6.22 -0.37 -13.44
N SER A 247 5.79 0.68 -12.74
CA SER A 247 4.84 1.68 -13.26
C SER A 247 5.30 2.44 -14.51
N ARG A 248 6.62 2.55 -14.72
CA ARG A 248 7.21 3.24 -15.88
C ARG A 248 7.75 2.29 -16.95
N MET A 249 7.66 0.97 -16.73
CA MET A 249 8.11 -0.01 -17.71
C MET A 249 7.16 -0.04 -18.91
N ARG A 250 7.74 0.00 -20.12
CA ARG A 250 7.04 -0.05 -21.40
C ARG A 250 7.71 -1.11 -22.28
N GLU A 251 6.99 -1.60 -23.27
CA GLU A 251 7.45 -2.71 -24.14
C GLU A 251 8.82 -2.47 -24.76
N GLU A 252 9.09 -1.26 -25.23
CA GLU A 252 10.36 -0.89 -25.85
C GLU A 252 11.56 -0.88 -24.89
N LEU A 253 11.33 -0.89 -23.58
CA LEU A 253 12.39 -0.85 -22.57
C LEU A 253 12.87 -2.25 -22.13
N TYR A 254 12.10 -3.31 -22.38
CA TYR A 254 12.53 -4.65 -21.95
C TYR A 254 13.83 -5.12 -22.59
N PRO A 255 14.06 -4.99 -23.91
CA PRO A 255 15.33 -5.38 -24.49
C PRO A 255 16.53 -4.60 -23.91
N VAL A 256 16.33 -3.30 -23.61
CA VAL A 256 17.36 -2.46 -22.99
C VAL A 256 17.64 -2.90 -21.56
N MET A 257 16.60 -3.26 -20.80
CA MET A 257 16.75 -3.77 -19.44
C MET A 257 17.50 -5.10 -19.44
N GLU A 258 17.16 -6.01 -20.35
CA GLU A 258 17.77 -7.32 -20.48
C GLU A 258 19.29 -7.21 -20.80
N GLU A 259 19.65 -6.36 -21.78
CA GLU A 259 21.04 -6.06 -22.11
C GLU A 259 21.83 -5.52 -20.91
N ARG A 260 21.23 -4.59 -20.16
CA ARG A 260 21.87 -3.96 -19.00
C ARG A 260 22.04 -4.92 -17.84
N MET A 261 21.05 -5.77 -17.57
CA MET A 261 21.15 -6.74 -16.48
C MET A 261 22.15 -7.87 -16.82
N LYS A 262 22.24 -8.23 -18.10
CA LYS A 262 23.27 -9.14 -18.56
C LYS A 262 24.68 -8.56 -18.36
N ALA A 263 24.91 -7.32 -18.78
CA ALA A 263 26.19 -6.62 -18.58
C ALA A 263 26.51 -6.50 -17.08
N PHE A 264 25.50 -6.17 -16.26
CA PHE A 264 25.67 -6.14 -14.81
C PHE A 264 26.17 -7.48 -14.26
N HIS A 265 25.55 -8.58 -14.67
CA HIS A 265 25.92 -9.92 -14.24
C HIS A 265 27.32 -10.35 -14.70
N GLU A 266 27.71 -9.98 -15.92
CA GLU A 266 29.04 -10.25 -16.48
C GLU A 266 30.15 -9.51 -15.69
N ASP A 267 29.87 -8.31 -15.21
CA ASP A 267 30.81 -7.49 -14.46
C ASP A 267 30.85 -7.85 -12.95
N HIS A 268 29.85 -8.58 -12.45
CA HIS A 268 29.72 -8.99 -11.04
C HIS A 268 29.51 -10.51 -10.91
N PRO A 269 30.51 -11.34 -11.29
CA PRO A 269 30.39 -12.80 -11.31
C PRO A 269 30.23 -13.47 -9.94
#